data_7db57cb1cd59aaf6ef290c0e0cf92e36
#
_entry.id   7db57cb1cd59aaf6ef290c0e0cf92e36
#
_cell.length_a   1.000
_cell.length_b   1.000
_cell.length_c   1.000
_cell.angle_alpha   90.00
_cell.angle_beta   90.00
_cell.angle_gamma   90.00
#
_symmetry.space_group_name_H-M   'P 1'
#
loop_
_entity.id
_entity.type
_entity.pdbx_description
1 polymer ?
#
loop_
_entity_poly.entity_id
_entity_poly.type
_entity_poly.pdbx_seq_one_letter_code
_entity_poly.pdbx_strand_id
1 'polypeptide(L)'
;MPKPVATALRGCLVALCVLTRLAFVATPAEAAYGGLRLPWPPGRAYVVTQTPGAFQSCGQGGGSHCIGNDVWAYDFGLHIGDQVAAAHSGTVIRYVAGFGIGSCDPAYRNDANYIVLDHGDGYSSIYWHISYGSASVAPGQFVAQGHPIADAGAAGIVCGNPGDHLHFAVEPTPEDGVSVMRSVQIQFDEAGQPAAGSALVSANRPRYSATYVGGSEWVVLGNGERHPTTGLWRNTGWDTWSQTNSRLGTFGPEPAQDQPSVLTGTNRVGQSQGTVAPGEVASYPFELVGPSAPGIYRVYLRPVLDGITWMEDQGVYWLVDRR
;
A
#
# COMPACT_ATOMS: atom_id res chain seq x y z
N MET A 1 47.10 -71.94 67.71
CA MET A 1 47.28 -71.45 66.33
C MET A 1 46.10 -70.68 65.94
N PRO A 2 46.13 -69.35 65.86
CA PRO A 2 44.97 -68.58 65.45
C PRO A 2 44.92 -68.38 63.92
N LYS A 3 43.73 -68.42 63.36
CA LYS A 3 43.39 -68.12 61.96
C LYS A 3 43.36 -66.58 61.69
N PRO A 4 43.77 -66.14 60.53
CA PRO A 4 43.65 -64.68 60.20
C PRO A 4 42.23 -64.31 59.74
N VAL A 5 41.81 -63.16 60.20
CA VAL A 5 40.53 -62.50 59.84
C VAL A 5 40.76 -61.70 58.54
N ALA A 6 39.97 -61.99 57.53
CA ALA A 6 39.95 -61.22 56.29
C ALA A 6 39.07 -59.99 56.42
N THR A 7 39.64 -58.79 56.26
CA THR A 7 38.90 -57.52 56.24
C THR A 7 38.46 -57.20 54.82
N ALA A 8 37.16 -57.19 54.56
CA ALA A 8 36.59 -56.83 53.28
C ALA A 8 36.45 -55.28 53.19
N LEU A 9 37.19 -54.64 52.31
CA LEU A 9 37.02 -53.25 51.94
C LEU A 9 35.80 -53.13 51.00
N ARG A 10 34.75 -52.47 51.47
CA ARG A 10 33.64 -52.02 50.62
C ARG A 10 34.02 -50.71 49.94
N GLY A 11 34.30 -50.78 48.67
CA GLY A 11 34.47 -49.61 47.79
C GLY A 11 33.09 -49.01 47.46
N CYS A 12 32.86 -47.78 47.90
CA CYS A 12 31.68 -47.00 47.52
C CYS A 12 31.95 -46.32 46.17
N LEU A 13 31.34 -46.82 45.09
CA LEU A 13 31.33 -46.13 43.78
C LEU A 13 30.34 -44.98 43.88
N VAL A 14 30.85 -43.72 43.92
CA VAL A 14 30.01 -42.55 43.73
C VAL A 14 29.86 -42.35 42.23
N ALA A 15 28.68 -42.68 41.69
CA ALA A 15 28.33 -42.35 40.31
C ALA A 15 28.06 -40.83 40.19
N LEU A 16 28.98 -40.12 39.55
CA LEU A 16 28.85 -38.69 39.23
C LEU A 16 27.89 -38.54 38.03
N CYS A 17 26.61 -38.33 38.30
CA CYS A 17 25.66 -37.93 37.24
C CYS A 17 25.95 -36.51 36.76
N VAL A 18 26.67 -36.37 35.65
CA VAL A 18 26.82 -35.11 34.94
C VAL A 18 25.50 -34.83 34.22
N LEU A 19 24.64 -34.02 34.81
CA LEU A 19 23.46 -33.42 34.15
C LEU A 19 23.95 -32.36 33.17
N THR A 20 24.16 -32.73 31.91
CA THR A 20 24.29 -31.77 30.81
C THR A 20 22.95 -31.07 30.62
N ARG A 21 22.83 -29.85 31.14
CA ARG A 21 21.74 -28.96 30.76
C ARG A 21 21.95 -28.57 29.29
N LEU A 22 21.19 -29.16 28.39
CA LEU A 22 20.98 -28.63 27.05
C LEU A 22 20.31 -27.27 27.24
N ALA A 23 21.09 -26.19 27.11
CA ALA A 23 20.53 -24.86 26.95
C ALA A 23 19.85 -24.85 25.58
N PHE A 24 18.52 -24.90 25.54
CA PHE A 24 17.75 -24.52 24.39
C PHE A 24 18.04 -23.03 24.17
N VAL A 25 18.91 -22.71 23.23
CA VAL A 25 19.00 -21.37 22.67
C VAL A 25 17.72 -21.20 21.90
N ALA A 26 16.74 -20.53 22.48
CA ALA A 26 15.57 -20.07 21.77
C ALA A 26 16.10 -19.17 20.65
N THR A 27 15.92 -19.57 19.39
CA THR A 27 16.10 -18.68 18.26
C THR A 27 15.19 -17.46 18.51
N PRO A 28 15.70 -16.23 18.42
CA PRO A 28 14.82 -15.06 18.52
C PRO A 28 13.68 -15.26 17.52
N ALA A 29 12.45 -15.08 17.97
CA ALA A 29 11.29 -15.04 17.07
C ALA A 29 11.61 -13.96 16.04
N GLU A 30 11.55 -14.31 14.76
CA GLU A 30 11.75 -13.36 13.69
C GLU A 30 10.70 -12.26 13.86
N ALA A 31 11.15 -10.99 13.86
CA ALA A 31 10.25 -9.87 14.07
C ALA A 31 9.22 -9.83 12.92
N ALA A 32 7.96 -9.60 13.24
CA ALA A 32 6.91 -9.46 12.24
C ALA A 32 7.24 -8.29 11.29
N TYR A 33 7.03 -8.47 9.98
CA TYR A 33 7.15 -7.41 9.00
C TYR A 33 6.13 -6.30 9.31
N GLY A 34 6.58 -5.06 9.40
CA GLY A 34 5.80 -3.91 9.84
C GLY A 34 5.77 -2.78 8.82
N GLY A 35 5.26 -1.60 9.24
CA GLY A 35 5.07 -0.46 8.35
C GLY A 35 3.87 -0.60 7.42
N LEU A 36 3.06 -1.63 7.64
CA LEU A 36 1.84 -1.89 6.89
C LEU A 36 0.67 -1.11 7.49
N ARG A 37 -0.15 -0.54 6.62
CA ARG A 37 -1.49 -0.07 6.94
C ARG A 37 -2.53 -1.09 6.50
N LEU A 38 -3.73 -1.03 7.08
CA LEU A 38 -4.84 -1.88 6.65
C LEU A 38 -5.13 -1.66 5.15
N PRO A 39 -5.32 -2.72 4.34
CA PRO A 39 -5.33 -2.64 2.88
C PRO A 39 -6.65 -2.09 2.28
N TRP A 40 -7.22 -1.04 2.88
CA TRP A 40 -8.40 -0.32 2.38
C TRP A 40 -8.38 1.15 2.82
N PRO A 41 -9.19 2.03 2.17
CA PRO A 41 -9.19 3.45 2.46
C PRO A 41 -9.58 3.82 3.89
N PRO A 42 -9.18 5.01 4.38
CA PRO A 42 -9.42 5.45 5.74
C PRO A 42 -10.91 5.60 6.05
N GLY A 43 -11.28 5.38 7.32
CA GLY A 43 -12.63 5.54 7.82
C GLY A 43 -13.60 4.39 7.49
N ARG A 44 -13.16 3.39 6.71
CA ARG A 44 -13.91 2.17 6.46
C ARG A 44 -13.56 1.12 7.50
N ALA A 45 -14.55 0.35 7.92
CA ALA A 45 -14.41 -0.72 8.90
C ALA A 45 -14.75 -2.08 8.27
N TYR A 46 -13.83 -3.05 8.38
CA TYR A 46 -14.07 -4.42 7.96
C TYR A 46 -13.64 -5.41 9.03
N VAL A 47 -14.25 -6.60 9.01
CA VAL A 47 -13.99 -7.66 9.98
C VAL A 47 -12.85 -8.55 9.46
N VAL A 48 -11.95 -8.95 10.34
CA VAL A 48 -11.00 -10.03 10.07
C VAL A 48 -11.76 -11.34 10.04
N THR A 49 -11.88 -11.97 8.89
CA THR A 49 -12.62 -13.22 8.70
C THR A 49 -11.75 -14.44 8.92
N GLN A 50 -10.45 -14.35 8.59
CA GLN A 50 -9.46 -15.40 8.83
C GLN A 50 -8.09 -14.81 9.20
N THR A 51 -7.38 -15.47 10.12
CA THR A 51 -6.05 -15.06 10.61
C THR A 51 -4.97 -16.06 10.27
N PRO A 52 -3.69 -15.68 10.36
CA PRO A 52 -2.57 -16.61 10.29
C PRO A 52 -2.70 -17.79 11.24
N GLY A 53 -2.21 -18.95 10.79
CA GLY A 53 -2.02 -20.10 11.66
C GLY A 53 -3.26 -20.56 12.38
N ALA A 54 -4.45 -20.41 11.76
CA ALA A 54 -5.72 -20.92 12.34
C ALA A 54 -5.67 -22.46 12.48
N PHE A 55 -4.65 -22.96 13.16
CA PHE A 55 -4.33 -24.37 13.38
C PHE A 55 -5.50 -25.14 13.98
N GLN A 56 -6.38 -24.47 14.71
CA GLN A 56 -7.56 -25.10 15.33
C GLN A 56 -8.66 -25.44 14.32
N SER A 57 -8.64 -24.85 13.13
CA SER A 57 -9.56 -25.18 12.03
C SER A 57 -8.92 -26.05 10.93
N CYS A 58 -7.60 -26.27 10.98
CA CYS A 58 -6.90 -27.14 10.05
C CYS A 58 -7.26 -28.61 10.35
N GLY A 59 -8.09 -29.21 9.54
CA GLY A 59 -8.54 -30.61 9.69
C GLY A 59 -10.03 -30.77 9.94
N GLN A 60 -10.76 -29.69 10.16
CA GLN A 60 -12.23 -29.68 10.32
C GLN A 60 -12.93 -28.99 9.12
N GLY A 61 -12.26 -28.92 7.95
CA GLY A 61 -12.77 -28.17 6.80
C GLY A 61 -12.54 -26.65 6.90
N GLY A 62 -11.65 -26.23 7.80
CA GLY A 62 -11.33 -24.82 8.03
C GLY A 62 -10.13 -24.34 7.23
N GLY A 63 -10.19 -23.15 6.81
CA GLY A 63 -9.28 -22.13 6.29
C GLY A 63 -8.02 -22.53 5.51
N SER A 64 -7.74 -21.74 4.48
CA SER A 64 -6.55 -21.87 3.63
C SER A 64 -5.23 -21.52 4.34
N HIS A 65 -5.27 -20.77 5.46
CA HIS A 65 -4.09 -20.25 6.18
C HIS A 65 -3.46 -21.27 7.15
N CYS A 66 -3.60 -22.55 6.86
CA CYS A 66 -3.09 -23.63 7.72
C CYS A 66 -1.76 -24.19 7.28
N ILE A 67 -1.52 -24.26 6.00
CA ILE A 67 -0.36 -24.92 5.37
C ILE A 67 0.01 -24.17 4.07
N GLY A 68 1.23 -24.42 3.60
CA GLY A 68 1.67 -23.87 2.32
C GLY A 68 2.15 -22.43 2.42
N ASN A 69 1.93 -21.67 1.35
CA ASN A 69 2.47 -20.32 1.21
C ASN A 69 1.68 -19.28 2.01
N ASP A 70 0.39 -19.53 2.32
CA ASP A 70 -0.51 -18.54 2.92
C ASP A 70 -0.60 -18.62 4.45
N VAL A 71 0.34 -19.32 5.11
CA VAL A 71 0.29 -19.59 6.56
C VAL A 71 0.23 -18.33 7.42
N TRP A 72 0.70 -17.19 6.93
CA TRP A 72 0.69 -15.89 7.60
C TRP A 72 -0.26 -14.87 6.95
N ALA A 73 -1.11 -15.31 6.05
CA ALA A 73 -2.09 -14.44 5.40
C ALA A 73 -3.26 -14.06 6.33
N TYR A 74 -3.93 -12.97 5.99
CA TYR A 74 -5.17 -12.49 6.58
C TYR A 74 -6.26 -12.42 5.54
N ASP A 75 -7.49 -12.80 5.91
CA ASP A 75 -8.68 -12.50 5.14
C ASP A 75 -9.50 -11.40 5.83
N PHE A 76 -9.88 -10.41 5.04
CA PHE A 76 -10.70 -9.29 5.47
C PHE A 76 -12.03 -9.30 4.72
N GLY A 77 -13.14 -9.12 5.43
CA GLY A 77 -14.50 -9.17 4.89
C GLY A 77 -14.87 -7.93 4.07
N LEU A 78 -14.03 -7.61 3.06
CA LEU A 78 -14.38 -6.63 2.03
C LEU A 78 -15.38 -7.26 1.06
N HIS A 79 -16.40 -6.50 0.66
CA HIS A 79 -17.38 -6.93 -0.32
C HIS A 79 -16.97 -6.57 -1.75
N ILE A 80 -17.56 -7.26 -2.72
CA ILE A 80 -17.36 -6.95 -4.15
C ILE A 80 -17.62 -5.46 -4.39
N GLY A 81 -16.62 -4.76 -4.96
CA GLY A 81 -16.66 -3.33 -5.22
C GLY A 81 -16.14 -2.44 -4.09
N ASP A 82 -15.79 -2.99 -2.93
CA ASP A 82 -15.08 -2.23 -1.89
C ASP A 82 -13.65 -1.94 -2.34
N GLN A 83 -13.21 -0.70 -2.15
CA GLN A 83 -11.91 -0.25 -2.61
C GLN A 83 -10.76 -0.88 -1.81
N VAL A 84 -9.78 -1.43 -2.51
CA VAL A 84 -8.51 -1.92 -1.98
C VAL A 84 -7.45 -0.84 -2.15
N ALA A 85 -6.67 -0.59 -1.10
CA ALA A 85 -5.59 0.39 -1.09
C ALA A 85 -4.25 -0.28 -0.75
N ALA A 86 -3.15 0.24 -1.31
CA ALA A 86 -1.81 -0.26 -1.03
C ALA A 86 -1.49 -0.19 0.47
N ALA A 87 -1.22 -1.31 1.10
CA ALA A 87 -0.88 -1.40 2.53
C ALA A 87 0.52 -0.84 2.82
N HIS A 88 1.39 -0.80 1.84
CA HIS A 88 2.73 -0.24 1.86
C HIS A 88 3.07 0.32 0.48
N SER A 89 3.99 1.29 0.41
CA SER A 89 4.49 1.78 -0.87
C SER A 89 5.29 0.70 -1.59
N GLY A 90 5.21 0.64 -2.92
CA GLY A 90 5.96 -0.35 -3.69
C GLY A 90 5.79 -0.18 -5.19
N THR A 91 6.49 -1.00 -5.96
CA THR A 91 6.34 -1.08 -7.42
C THR A 91 5.49 -2.30 -7.77
N VAL A 92 4.50 -2.12 -8.63
CA VAL A 92 3.71 -3.25 -9.15
C VAL A 92 4.63 -4.14 -9.98
N ILE A 93 4.88 -5.36 -9.51
CA ILE A 93 5.69 -6.33 -10.27
C ILE A 93 4.82 -7.31 -11.04
N ARG A 94 3.59 -7.55 -10.59
CA ARG A 94 2.67 -8.47 -11.23
C ARG A 94 1.21 -8.15 -10.93
N TYR A 95 0.32 -8.37 -11.88
CA TYR A 95 -1.11 -8.42 -11.62
C TYR A 95 -1.85 -9.36 -12.59
N VAL A 96 -2.96 -9.90 -12.13
CA VAL A 96 -3.95 -10.63 -12.91
C VAL A 96 -5.32 -10.06 -12.55
N ALA A 97 -6.12 -9.68 -13.55
CA ALA A 97 -7.44 -9.10 -13.33
C ALA A 97 -8.48 -9.56 -14.38
N GLY A 98 -8.23 -10.70 -15.03
CA GLY A 98 -9.03 -11.21 -16.16
C GLY A 98 -10.09 -12.27 -15.83
N PHE A 99 -10.18 -12.72 -14.57
CA PHE A 99 -11.12 -13.75 -14.15
C PHE A 99 -12.39 -13.16 -13.53
N GLY A 100 -13.52 -13.77 -13.82
CA GLY A 100 -14.80 -13.43 -13.21
C GLY A 100 -14.96 -13.98 -11.79
N ILE A 101 -16.18 -13.93 -11.27
CA ILE A 101 -16.53 -14.49 -9.95
C ILE A 101 -16.29 -15.99 -9.95
N GLY A 102 -15.54 -16.47 -8.97
CA GLY A 102 -15.26 -17.85 -8.70
C GLY A 102 -16.25 -18.52 -7.75
N SER A 103 -15.84 -19.61 -7.13
CA SER A 103 -16.63 -20.30 -6.12
C SER A 103 -15.74 -21.20 -5.24
N CYS A 104 -16.35 -21.95 -4.32
CA CYS A 104 -15.66 -22.93 -3.49
C CYS A 104 -15.24 -24.21 -4.26
N ASP A 105 -15.40 -24.25 -5.57
CA ASP A 105 -15.00 -25.38 -6.43
C ASP A 105 -13.49 -25.33 -6.68
N PRO A 106 -12.74 -26.43 -6.46
CA PRO A 106 -11.31 -26.52 -6.78
C PRO A 106 -10.96 -26.22 -8.25
N ALA A 107 -11.90 -26.27 -9.17
CA ALA A 107 -11.70 -25.87 -10.57
C ALA A 107 -11.22 -24.42 -10.71
N TYR A 108 -11.62 -23.52 -9.79
CA TYR A 108 -11.23 -22.11 -9.80
C TYR A 108 -9.85 -21.81 -9.19
N ARG A 109 -9.06 -22.84 -8.86
CA ARG A 109 -7.74 -22.69 -8.20
C ARG A 109 -6.81 -21.72 -8.92
N ASN A 110 -6.85 -21.68 -10.24
CA ASN A 110 -5.95 -20.87 -11.06
C ASN A 110 -6.61 -19.60 -11.60
N ASP A 111 -7.84 -19.32 -11.18
CA ASP A 111 -8.66 -18.22 -11.71
C ASP A 111 -8.73 -17.03 -10.74
N ALA A 112 -7.77 -16.92 -9.83
CA ALA A 112 -7.71 -15.82 -8.90
C ALA A 112 -7.10 -14.56 -9.55
N ASN A 113 -7.77 -13.42 -9.36
CA ASN A 113 -7.20 -12.10 -9.65
C ASN A 113 -6.36 -11.61 -8.48
N TYR A 114 -5.26 -10.93 -8.77
CA TYR A 114 -4.35 -10.42 -7.72
C TYR A 114 -3.44 -9.29 -8.22
N ILE A 115 -2.89 -8.53 -7.27
CA ILE A 115 -1.83 -7.55 -7.47
C ILE A 115 -0.68 -7.88 -6.52
N VAL A 116 0.57 -7.72 -6.97
CA VAL A 116 1.79 -7.86 -6.17
C VAL A 116 2.58 -6.56 -6.22
N LEU A 117 2.87 -5.99 -5.05
CA LEU A 117 3.68 -4.78 -4.87
C LEU A 117 5.02 -5.14 -4.22
N ASP A 118 6.13 -4.98 -4.94
CA ASP A 118 7.49 -5.08 -4.39
C ASP A 118 7.84 -3.80 -3.63
N HIS A 119 8.18 -3.92 -2.36
CA HIS A 119 8.48 -2.79 -1.47
C HIS A 119 9.92 -2.28 -1.60
N GLY A 120 10.79 -3.01 -2.33
CA GLY A 120 12.18 -2.65 -2.56
C GLY A 120 13.12 -2.96 -1.39
N ASP A 121 12.62 -3.64 -0.37
CA ASP A 121 13.36 -4.08 0.83
C ASP A 121 13.51 -5.61 0.92
N GLY A 122 13.17 -6.32 -0.16
CA GLY A 122 13.18 -7.77 -0.26
C GLY A 122 11.85 -8.43 0.06
N TYR A 123 10.79 -7.65 0.30
CA TYR A 123 9.44 -8.14 0.55
C TYR A 123 8.42 -7.55 -0.42
N SER A 124 7.34 -8.31 -0.65
CA SER A 124 6.21 -7.91 -1.50
C SER A 124 4.89 -8.19 -0.80
N SER A 125 3.93 -7.27 -0.93
CA SER A 125 2.54 -7.54 -0.54
C SER A 125 1.74 -8.09 -1.71
N ILE A 126 0.83 -9.01 -1.42
CA ILE A 126 -0.07 -9.60 -2.39
C ILE A 126 -1.52 -9.42 -1.96
N TYR A 127 -2.37 -9.02 -2.93
CA TYR A 127 -3.78 -8.71 -2.76
C TYR A 127 -4.60 -9.61 -3.69
N TRP A 128 -5.18 -10.68 -3.14
CA TRP A 128 -5.94 -11.67 -3.90
C TRP A 128 -7.45 -11.38 -3.92
N HIS A 129 -8.12 -12.04 -4.86
CA HIS A 129 -9.57 -12.00 -5.07
C HIS A 129 -10.12 -10.64 -5.49
N ILE A 130 -9.29 -9.78 -6.11
CA ILE A 130 -9.77 -8.51 -6.67
C ILE A 130 -10.78 -8.73 -7.80
N SER A 131 -11.64 -7.74 -8.04
CA SER A 131 -12.69 -7.78 -9.06
C SER A 131 -12.11 -7.79 -10.48
N TYR A 132 -12.86 -8.41 -11.40
CA TYR A 132 -12.56 -8.41 -12.83
C TYR A 132 -12.33 -6.99 -13.35
N GLY A 133 -11.20 -6.74 -13.99
CA GLY A 133 -10.89 -5.47 -14.64
C GLY A 133 -10.77 -4.24 -13.70
N SER A 134 -10.77 -4.43 -12.37
CA SER A 134 -10.76 -3.32 -11.41
C SER A 134 -9.38 -2.75 -11.11
N ALA A 135 -8.29 -3.43 -11.53
CA ALA A 135 -6.94 -2.93 -11.28
C ALA A 135 -6.73 -1.55 -11.91
N SER A 136 -6.46 -0.55 -11.07
CA SER A 136 -6.20 0.85 -11.46
C SER A 136 -4.71 1.15 -11.61
N VAL A 137 -3.86 0.15 -11.53
CA VAL A 137 -2.39 0.22 -11.59
C VAL A 137 -1.85 -0.74 -12.63
N ALA A 138 -0.60 -0.53 -13.08
CA ALA A 138 0.05 -1.33 -14.12
C ALA A 138 1.44 -1.83 -13.67
N PRO A 139 1.95 -2.96 -14.19
CA PRO A 139 3.30 -3.43 -13.93
C PRO A 139 4.34 -2.36 -14.21
N GLY A 140 5.33 -2.21 -13.31
CA GLY A 140 6.35 -1.17 -13.34
C GLY A 140 5.92 0.17 -12.73
N GLN A 141 4.64 0.36 -12.41
CA GLN A 141 4.15 1.57 -11.75
C GLN A 141 4.52 1.56 -10.26
N PHE A 142 5.14 2.64 -9.77
CA PHE A 142 5.27 2.89 -8.35
C PHE A 142 3.93 3.34 -7.75
N VAL A 143 3.57 2.76 -6.60
CA VAL A 143 2.34 3.04 -5.86
C VAL A 143 2.71 3.47 -4.45
N ALA A 144 2.21 4.61 -4.01
CA ALA A 144 2.38 5.06 -2.63
C ALA A 144 1.41 4.31 -1.69
N GLN A 145 1.81 4.10 -0.42
CA GLN A 145 0.93 3.58 0.62
C GLN A 145 -0.38 4.37 0.67
N GLY A 146 -1.52 3.68 0.80
CA GLY A 146 -2.84 4.28 0.82
C GLY A 146 -3.42 4.63 -0.55
N HIS A 147 -2.66 4.47 -1.63
CA HIS A 147 -3.19 4.69 -2.98
C HIS A 147 -4.16 3.57 -3.37
N PRO A 148 -5.33 3.89 -3.93
CA PRO A 148 -6.24 2.88 -4.47
C PRO A 148 -5.58 2.06 -5.58
N ILE A 149 -5.72 0.72 -5.52
CA ILE A 149 -5.08 -0.18 -6.49
C ILE A 149 -6.07 -1.05 -7.25
N ALA A 150 -7.21 -1.39 -6.63
CA ALA A 150 -8.27 -2.20 -7.22
C ALA A 150 -9.53 -2.12 -6.37
N ASP A 151 -10.56 -2.85 -6.78
CA ASP A 151 -11.72 -3.16 -5.95
C ASP A 151 -11.67 -4.65 -5.53
N ALA A 152 -12.10 -4.93 -4.30
CA ALA A 152 -12.28 -6.28 -3.80
C ALA A 152 -13.32 -7.04 -4.62
N GLY A 153 -13.18 -8.35 -4.69
CA GLY A 153 -14.02 -9.20 -5.50
C GLY A 153 -14.17 -10.60 -4.92
N ALA A 154 -14.36 -11.56 -5.83
CA ALA A 154 -14.50 -12.97 -5.50
C ALA A 154 -13.94 -13.86 -6.63
N ALA A 155 -12.83 -13.48 -7.26
CA ALA A 155 -12.20 -14.29 -8.31
C ALA A 155 -11.35 -15.40 -7.70
N GLY A 156 -11.43 -16.62 -8.23
CA GLY A 156 -10.69 -17.78 -7.75
C GLY A 156 -11.49 -18.67 -6.79
N ILE A 157 -10.80 -19.41 -5.92
CA ILE A 157 -11.47 -20.23 -4.89
C ILE A 157 -11.87 -19.31 -3.74
N VAL A 158 -13.16 -19.08 -3.61
CA VAL A 158 -13.77 -18.31 -2.52
C VAL A 158 -14.90 -19.14 -1.91
N CYS A 159 -14.83 -19.37 -0.59
CA CYS A 159 -15.79 -20.17 0.13
C CYS A 159 -16.51 -19.32 1.17
N GLY A 160 -17.82 -19.53 1.32
CA GLY A 160 -18.64 -18.80 2.25
C GLY A 160 -19.94 -18.29 1.63
N ASN A 161 -20.73 -17.55 2.41
CA ASN A 161 -21.94 -16.88 1.94
C ASN A 161 -22.14 -15.57 2.74
N PRO A 162 -21.78 -14.41 2.15
CA PRO A 162 -21.04 -14.26 0.89
C PRO A 162 -19.61 -14.82 1.01
N GLY A 163 -19.02 -15.23 -0.13
CA GLY A 163 -17.65 -15.75 -0.20
C GLY A 163 -16.61 -14.68 -0.54
N ASP A 164 -17.06 -13.47 -0.81
CA ASP A 164 -16.22 -12.32 -1.14
C ASP A 164 -15.38 -11.86 0.06
N HIS A 165 -14.12 -11.61 -0.18
CA HIS A 165 -13.16 -11.12 0.80
C HIS A 165 -11.89 -10.62 0.10
N LEU A 166 -11.08 -9.86 0.81
CA LEU A 166 -9.72 -9.57 0.44
C LEU A 166 -8.79 -10.53 1.19
N HIS A 167 -8.08 -11.40 0.47
CA HIS A 167 -6.97 -12.17 1.00
C HIS A 167 -5.68 -11.36 0.85
N PHE A 168 -4.96 -11.16 1.96
CA PHE A 168 -3.77 -10.32 2.02
C PHE A 168 -2.61 -11.04 2.69
N ALA A 169 -1.44 -11.01 2.06
CA ALA A 169 -0.20 -11.55 2.62
C ALA A 169 0.99 -10.66 2.26
N VAL A 170 2.10 -10.85 3.00
CA VAL A 170 3.43 -10.38 2.61
C VAL A 170 4.33 -11.59 2.47
N GLU A 171 5.13 -11.60 1.43
CA GLU A 171 6.07 -12.67 1.10
C GLU A 171 7.44 -12.09 0.72
N PRO A 172 8.55 -12.85 0.84
CA PRO A 172 9.81 -12.42 0.24
C PRO A 172 9.62 -12.18 -1.27
N THR A 173 10.17 -11.07 -1.79
CA THR A 173 10.08 -10.77 -3.22
C THR A 173 10.77 -11.88 -4.02
N PRO A 174 10.07 -12.59 -4.92
CA PRO A 174 10.67 -13.69 -5.68
C PRO A 174 11.68 -13.14 -6.70
N GLU A 175 12.86 -13.75 -6.79
CA GLU A 175 13.92 -13.36 -7.73
C GLU A 175 13.48 -13.44 -9.20
N ASP A 176 12.58 -14.37 -9.53
CA ASP A 176 12.01 -14.54 -10.87
C ASP A 176 10.81 -13.61 -11.14
N GLY A 177 10.34 -12.86 -10.13
CA GLY A 177 9.18 -11.98 -10.22
C GLY A 177 7.85 -12.71 -10.47
N VAL A 178 7.81 -14.05 -10.40
CA VAL A 178 6.66 -14.88 -10.81
C VAL A 178 6.22 -15.85 -9.72
N SER A 179 7.16 -16.48 -9.01
CA SER A 179 6.87 -17.50 -8.00
C SER A 179 6.11 -16.91 -6.82
N VAL A 180 5.16 -17.69 -6.27
CA VAL A 180 4.52 -17.37 -4.99
C VAL A 180 5.40 -17.93 -3.89
N MET A 181 5.88 -17.06 -3.01
CA MET A 181 6.75 -17.43 -1.90
C MET A 181 5.90 -17.71 -0.64
N ARG A 182 6.52 -18.29 0.38
CA ARG A 182 5.83 -18.48 1.66
C ARG A 182 5.67 -17.12 2.36
N SER A 183 4.44 -16.81 2.77
CA SER A 183 4.14 -15.59 3.52
C SER A 183 4.92 -15.52 4.83
N VAL A 184 5.19 -14.30 5.28
CA VAL A 184 5.87 -14.00 6.55
C VAL A 184 4.89 -13.43 7.56
N GLN A 185 5.24 -13.51 8.84
CA GLN A 185 4.43 -12.90 9.90
C GLN A 185 4.43 -11.37 9.72
N ILE A 186 3.24 -10.77 9.81
CA ILE A 186 3.04 -9.34 9.58
C ILE A 186 2.34 -8.67 10.76
N GLN A 187 2.49 -7.34 10.84
CA GLN A 187 1.73 -6.48 11.75
C GLN A 187 1.31 -5.19 11.05
N PHE A 188 0.12 -4.71 11.39
CA PHE A 188 -0.42 -3.45 10.89
C PHE A 188 -0.19 -2.34 11.92
N ASP A 189 0.16 -1.13 11.46
CA ASP A 189 0.41 0.02 12.33
C ASP A 189 -0.83 0.37 13.18
N GLU A 190 -2.04 0.21 12.61
CA GLU A 190 -3.30 0.53 13.30
C GLU A 190 -3.77 -0.56 14.25
N ALA A 191 -3.35 -1.83 14.04
CA ALA A 191 -4.02 -2.97 14.66
C ALA A 191 -3.06 -4.05 15.20
N GLY A 192 -1.73 -3.91 15.00
CA GLY A 192 -0.77 -4.95 15.33
C GLY A 192 -1.06 -6.24 14.55
N GLN A 193 -1.25 -7.34 15.28
CA GLN A 193 -1.67 -8.65 14.75
C GLN A 193 -3.11 -8.93 15.17
N PRO A 194 -4.11 -8.53 14.36
CA PRO A 194 -5.50 -8.60 14.79
C PRO A 194 -6.01 -10.04 14.84
N ALA A 195 -6.96 -10.29 15.78
CA ALA A 195 -7.63 -11.57 15.92
C ALA A 195 -8.82 -11.68 14.95
N ALA A 196 -9.20 -12.91 14.60
CA ALA A 196 -10.43 -13.17 13.84
C ALA A 196 -11.66 -12.63 14.60
N GLY A 197 -12.61 -12.07 13.85
CA GLY A 197 -13.79 -11.40 14.38
C GLY A 197 -13.56 -9.94 14.80
N SER A 198 -12.32 -9.44 14.80
CA SER A 198 -12.05 -8.02 15.07
C SER A 198 -12.58 -7.14 13.95
N ALA A 199 -13.35 -6.10 14.28
CA ALA A 199 -13.72 -5.03 13.37
C ALA A 199 -12.63 -3.95 13.41
N LEU A 200 -11.98 -3.69 12.26
CA LEU A 200 -10.85 -2.79 12.16
C LEU A 200 -11.21 -1.57 11.31
N VAL A 201 -10.90 -0.38 11.80
CA VAL A 201 -11.05 0.87 11.04
C VAL A 201 -9.70 1.26 10.47
N SER A 202 -9.63 1.41 9.14
CA SER A 202 -8.40 1.83 8.49
C SER A 202 -8.11 3.32 8.68
N ALA A 203 -6.83 3.65 8.86
CA ALA A 203 -6.27 4.99 8.74
C ALA A 203 -5.39 5.13 7.47
N ASN A 204 -5.45 4.15 6.57
CA ASN A 204 -4.61 4.05 5.37
C ASN A 204 -5.01 5.10 4.32
N ARG A 205 -4.27 6.19 4.29
CA ARG A 205 -4.38 7.25 3.29
C ARG A 205 -3.03 7.44 2.62
N PRO A 206 -2.99 7.95 1.37
CA PRO A 206 -1.73 8.20 0.70
C PRO A 206 -0.79 9.04 1.55
N ARG A 207 0.50 8.69 1.50
CA ARG A 207 1.53 9.47 2.20
C ARG A 207 1.51 10.93 1.74
N TYR A 208 1.42 11.13 0.44
CA TYR A 208 1.30 12.45 -0.19
C TYR A 208 0.05 12.46 -1.06
N SER A 209 -0.89 13.31 -0.72
CA SER A 209 -2.17 13.44 -1.39
C SER A 209 -2.65 14.87 -1.29
N ALA A 210 -3.30 15.38 -2.34
CA ALA A 210 -3.80 16.73 -2.40
C ALA A 210 -5.26 16.76 -2.82
N THR A 211 -6.04 17.64 -2.22
CA THR A 211 -7.38 17.96 -2.68
C THR A 211 -7.45 19.44 -3.03
N TYR A 212 -7.94 19.74 -4.24
CA TYR A 212 -8.13 21.10 -4.70
C TYR A 212 -9.13 21.85 -3.83
N VAL A 213 -8.80 23.10 -3.48
CA VAL A 213 -9.62 23.96 -2.62
C VAL A 213 -10.16 25.16 -3.40
N GLY A 214 -9.35 25.73 -4.31
CA GLY A 214 -9.77 26.89 -5.07
C GLY A 214 -8.61 27.60 -5.76
N GLY A 215 -8.96 28.72 -6.45
CA GLY A 215 -8.00 29.61 -7.11
C GLY A 215 -7.99 29.53 -8.63
N SER A 216 -8.58 28.47 -9.26
CA SER A 216 -8.70 28.44 -10.72
C SER A 216 -9.64 29.55 -11.20
N GLU A 217 -9.29 30.18 -12.29
CA GLU A 217 -10.03 31.32 -12.82
C GLU A 217 -10.02 31.36 -14.35
N TRP A 218 -10.94 32.16 -14.89
CA TRP A 218 -10.98 32.53 -16.29
C TRP A 218 -10.69 34.02 -16.41
N VAL A 219 -9.60 34.37 -17.11
CA VAL A 219 -9.16 35.76 -17.29
C VAL A 219 -9.05 36.15 -18.76
N VAL A 220 -9.26 37.42 -19.05
CA VAL A 220 -9.03 38.00 -20.38
C VAL A 220 -7.74 38.81 -20.32
N LEU A 221 -6.77 38.47 -21.18
CA LEU A 221 -5.45 39.09 -21.19
C LEU A 221 -5.07 39.62 -22.57
N GLY A 222 -4.40 40.76 -22.59
CA GLY A 222 -3.69 41.28 -23.76
C GLY A 222 -2.40 40.50 -24.06
N ASN A 223 -1.74 40.79 -25.21
CA ASN A 223 -0.46 40.20 -25.57
C ASN A 223 0.62 40.56 -24.54
N GLY A 224 1.23 39.54 -23.92
CA GLY A 224 2.26 39.71 -22.90
C GLY A 224 1.78 40.29 -21.58
N GLU A 225 0.48 40.55 -21.42
CA GLU A 225 -0.12 41.00 -20.15
C GLU A 225 0.04 39.91 -19.10
N ARG A 226 0.41 40.33 -17.87
CA ARG A 226 0.63 39.43 -16.72
C ARG A 226 -0.51 39.54 -15.73
N HIS A 227 -0.96 38.38 -15.26
CA HIS A 227 -2.02 38.29 -14.25
C HIS A 227 -1.54 37.39 -13.09
N PRO A 228 -1.33 37.96 -11.90
CA PRO A 228 -1.00 37.17 -10.71
C PRO A 228 -2.20 36.36 -10.26
N THR A 229 -1.97 35.10 -9.94
CA THR A 229 -3.00 34.17 -9.48
C THR A 229 -2.43 33.23 -8.42
N THR A 230 -3.29 32.45 -7.78
CA THR A 230 -2.87 31.51 -6.73
C THR A 230 -3.73 30.26 -6.75
N GLY A 231 -3.10 29.12 -6.87
CA GLY A 231 -3.77 27.84 -6.68
C GLY A 231 -3.72 27.36 -5.24
N LEU A 232 -4.81 26.77 -4.75
CA LEU A 232 -4.96 26.30 -3.37
C LEU A 232 -5.26 24.81 -3.33
N TRP A 233 -4.45 24.03 -2.60
CA TRP A 233 -4.66 22.61 -2.37
C TRP A 233 -4.47 22.25 -0.91
N ARG A 234 -5.36 21.43 -0.37
CA ARG A 234 -5.25 20.86 0.97
C ARG A 234 -4.35 19.62 0.94
N ASN A 235 -3.42 19.51 1.86
CA ASN A 235 -2.70 18.27 2.12
C ASN A 235 -3.65 17.25 2.76
N THR A 236 -4.08 16.27 1.99
CA THR A 236 -4.93 15.16 2.44
C THR A 236 -4.14 13.89 2.71
N GLY A 237 -2.84 13.90 2.46
CA GLY A 237 -1.90 12.85 2.86
C GLY A 237 -1.65 12.82 4.37
N TRP A 238 -0.84 11.87 4.82
CA TRP A 238 -0.45 11.80 6.23
C TRP A 238 0.94 12.40 6.50
N ASP A 239 1.71 12.74 5.48
CA ASP A 239 3.01 13.35 5.64
C ASP A 239 3.02 14.84 5.23
N THR A 240 3.96 15.56 5.77
CA THR A 240 4.15 17.00 5.56
C THR A 240 4.83 17.27 4.22
N TRP A 241 4.34 18.24 3.46
CA TRP A 241 5.01 18.70 2.25
C TRP A 241 6.07 19.73 2.61
N SER A 242 7.32 19.47 2.21
CA SER A 242 8.39 20.45 2.40
C SER A 242 8.29 21.56 1.35
N GLN A 243 8.46 22.79 1.77
CA GLN A 243 8.54 23.93 0.85
C GLN A 243 9.62 23.74 -0.24
N THR A 244 10.70 23.06 0.09
CA THR A 244 11.85 22.91 -0.84
C THR A 244 11.53 22.14 -2.10
N ASN A 245 10.56 21.21 -2.05
CA ASN A 245 10.19 20.34 -3.17
C ASN A 245 8.70 20.41 -3.56
N SER A 246 7.85 21.10 -2.78
CA SER A 246 6.43 21.26 -3.08
C SER A 246 6.22 22.32 -4.18
N ARG A 247 5.77 21.86 -5.34
CA ARG A 247 5.55 22.66 -6.54
C ARG A 247 4.15 22.46 -7.09
N LEU A 248 3.72 23.41 -7.89
CA LEU A 248 2.57 23.26 -8.77
C LEU A 248 3.12 23.02 -10.19
N GLY A 249 2.83 21.85 -10.74
CA GLY A 249 3.37 21.41 -12.02
C GLY A 249 2.30 21.31 -13.11
N THR A 250 2.72 21.47 -14.36
CA THR A 250 1.87 21.30 -15.54
C THR A 250 1.50 19.83 -15.73
N PHE A 251 0.22 19.58 -15.93
CA PHE A 251 -0.31 18.24 -16.14
C PHE A 251 -1.62 18.29 -16.93
N GLY A 252 -1.76 17.42 -17.90
CA GLY A 252 -3.02 17.32 -18.63
C GLY A 252 -2.82 17.26 -20.15
N PRO A 253 -3.92 17.41 -20.93
CA PRO A 253 -3.82 17.32 -22.38
C PRO A 253 -3.03 18.50 -23.00
N GLU A 254 -3.06 19.68 -22.34
CA GLU A 254 -2.37 20.89 -22.85
C GLU A 254 -1.84 21.74 -21.68
N PRO A 255 -0.54 21.81 -21.47
CA PRO A 255 0.51 20.94 -22.07
C PRO A 255 0.48 19.53 -21.47
N ALA A 256 1.17 18.59 -22.12
CA ALA A 256 1.40 17.27 -21.54
C ALA A 256 2.13 17.39 -20.19
N GLN A 257 2.05 16.33 -19.37
CA GLN A 257 2.72 16.30 -18.07
C GLN A 257 4.17 16.76 -18.19
N ASP A 258 4.57 17.66 -17.29
CA ASP A 258 5.93 18.14 -17.13
C ASP A 258 6.49 18.94 -18.33
N GLN A 259 5.60 19.50 -19.18
CA GLN A 259 5.99 20.38 -20.28
C GLN A 259 5.69 21.85 -19.99
N PRO A 260 6.52 22.80 -20.43
CA PRO A 260 6.24 24.23 -20.28
C PRO A 260 4.92 24.64 -20.95
N SER A 261 4.12 25.45 -20.27
CA SER A 261 2.91 26.05 -20.85
C SER A 261 3.22 27.41 -21.47
N VAL A 262 2.53 27.73 -22.56
CA VAL A 262 2.57 29.08 -23.17
C VAL A 262 2.03 30.16 -22.23
N LEU A 263 1.20 29.77 -21.24
CA LEU A 263 0.63 30.69 -20.27
C LEU A 263 1.55 30.98 -19.08
N THR A 264 2.55 30.15 -18.82
CA THR A 264 3.43 30.28 -17.65
C THR A 264 4.91 30.25 -18.00
N GLY A 265 5.26 29.84 -19.21
CA GLY A 265 6.65 29.73 -19.68
C GLY A 265 7.48 28.64 -19.02
N THR A 266 6.91 27.86 -18.10
CA THR A 266 7.59 26.84 -17.31
C THR A 266 6.66 25.67 -17.00
N ASN A 267 7.24 24.54 -16.61
CA ASN A 267 6.54 23.34 -16.15
C ASN A 267 6.36 23.27 -14.62
N ARG A 268 7.08 24.11 -13.86
CA ARG A 268 6.90 24.33 -12.41
C ARG A 268 6.47 25.78 -12.21
N VAL A 269 5.16 25.98 -12.13
CA VAL A 269 4.58 27.32 -12.21
C VAL A 269 4.55 28.06 -10.88
N GLY A 270 4.48 27.34 -9.76
CA GLY A 270 4.46 27.89 -8.42
C GLY A 270 5.14 26.99 -7.39
N GLN A 271 5.56 27.58 -6.28
CA GLN A 271 6.09 26.89 -5.10
C GLN A 271 5.17 27.16 -3.92
N SER A 272 4.99 26.15 -3.03
CA SER A 272 4.19 26.34 -1.82
C SER A 272 4.77 27.46 -0.93
N GLN A 273 3.88 28.24 -0.33
CA GLN A 273 4.22 29.25 0.66
C GLN A 273 4.44 28.60 2.02
N GLY A 274 5.64 28.03 2.23
CA GLY A 274 5.99 27.33 3.46
C GLY A 274 5.78 25.81 3.40
N THR A 275 6.02 25.21 4.54
CA THR A 275 5.77 23.78 4.81
C THR A 275 4.28 23.57 5.04
N VAL A 276 3.71 22.46 4.57
CA VAL A 276 2.26 22.17 4.60
C VAL A 276 2.01 20.88 5.35
N ALA A 277 1.58 20.96 6.60
CA ALA A 277 1.24 19.79 7.40
C ALA A 277 -0.08 19.11 6.91
N PRO A 278 -0.32 17.85 7.27
CA PRO A 278 -1.59 17.18 7.01
C PRO A 278 -2.80 18.02 7.46
N GLY A 279 -3.76 18.19 6.56
CA GLY A 279 -4.97 19.00 6.77
C GLY A 279 -4.82 20.49 6.44
N GLU A 280 -3.60 21.01 6.33
CA GLU A 280 -3.36 22.42 5.95
C GLU A 280 -3.54 22.66 4.45
N VAL A 281 -3.71 23.93 4.09
CA VAL A 281 -3.88 24.37 2.70
C VAL A 281 -2.58 25.00 2.20
N ALA A 282 -2.00 24.39 1.18
CA ALA A 282 -0.90 24.98 0.42
C ALA A 282 -1.41 26.11 -0.47
N SER A 283 -0.66 27.19 -0.51
CA SER A 283 -0.85 28.32 -1.44
C SER A 283 0.32 28.33 -2.43
N TYR A 284 0.01 28.32 -3.73
CA TYR A 284 0.96 28.33 -4.83
C TYR A 284 0.73 29.58 -5.69
N PRO A 285 1.38 30.71 -5.37
CA PRO A 285 1.30 31.92 -6.20
C PRO A 285 2.09 31.72 -7.50
N PHE A 286 1.53 32.22 -8.60
CA PHE A 286 2.19 32.24 -9.92
C PHE A 286 1.57 33.32 -10.82
N GLU A 287 2.09 33.48 -12.03
CA GLU A 287 1.57 34.43 -13.01
C GLU A 287 1.13 33.73 -14.30
N LEU A 288 -0.01 34.14 -14.83
CA LEU A 288 -0.43 33.85 -16.18
C LEU A 288 0.05 34.97 -17.11
N VAL A 289 0.45 34.61 -18.33
CA VAL A 289 0.89 35.55 -19.35
C VAL A 289 0.02 35.38 -20.59
N GLY A 290 -0.51 36.50 -21.10
CA GLY A 290 -1.29 36.52 -22.32
C GLY A 290 -0.45 36.10 -23.53
N PRO A 291 -0.81 35.01 -24.27
CA PRO A 291 -0.08 34.56 -25.45
C PRO A 291 -0.05 35.58 -26.59
N SER A 292 0.87 35.44 -27.54
CA SER A 292 0.98 36.37 -28.68
C SER A 292 -0.21 36.27 -29.63
N ALA A 293 -0.76 35.08 -29.88
CA ALA A 293 -1.87 34.85 -30.79
C ALA A 293 -3.22 34.93 -30.04
N PRO A 294 -4.28 35.49 -30.65
CA PRO A 294 -5.64 35.42 -30.08
C PRO A 294 -6.13 33.96 -29.97
N GLY A 295 -6.93 33.68 -28.96
CA GLY A 295 -7.50 32.34 -28.75
C GLY A 295 -7.81 32.04 -27.29
N ILE A 296 -8.37 30.87 -27.06
CA ILE A 296 -8.65 30.34 -25.70
C ILE A 296 -7.59 29.31 -25.36
N TYR A 297 -6.89 29.55 -24.27
CA TYR A 297 -5.79 28.72 -23.79
C TYR A 297 -6.07 28.17 -22.40
N ARG A 298 -5.63 26.93 -22.14
CA ARG A 298 -5.74 26.30 -20.83
C ARG A 298 -4.36 25.86 -20.34
N VAL A 299 -4.17 25.89 -19.02
CA VAL A 299 -3.06 25.22 -18.36
C VAL A 299 -3.62 24.37 -17.23
N TYR A 300 -3.45 23.07 -17.34
CA TYR A 300 -3.81 22.10 -16.31
C TYR A 300 -2.67 21.99 -15.32
N LEU A 301 -3.00 22.04 -14.05
CA LEU A 301 -2.02 22.08 -12.98
C LEU A 301 -2.41 21.12 -11.86
N ARG A 302 -1.40 20.47 -11.28
CA ARG A 302 -1.56 19.69 -10.04
C ARG A 302 -0.31 19.78 -9.17
N PRO A 303 -0.43 19.56 -7.84
CA PRO A 303 0.73 19.52 -6.96
C PRO A 303 1.65 18.36 -7.28
N VAL A 304 2.95 18.62 -7.11
CA VAL A 304 4.03 17.65 -7.24
C VAL A 304 5.05 17.90 -6.13
N LEU A 305 5.56 16.83 -5.55
CA LEU A 305 6.76 16.88 -4.70
C LEU A 305 7.92 16.41 -5.56
N ASP A 306 8.73 17.37 -6.00
CA ASP A 306 9.87 17.10 -6.89
C ASP A 306 10.80 16.04 -6.31
N GLY A 307 11.12 15.03 -7.12
CA GLY A 307 11.94 13.89 -6.72
C GLY A 307 11.19 12.82 -5.88
N ILE A 308 9.87 13.00 -5.63
CA ILE A 308 9.09 12.07 -4.80
C ILE A 308 7.87 11.56 -5.59
N THR A 309 6.86 12.41 -5.83
CA THR A 309 5.61 11.97 -6.47
C THR A 309 4.79 13.12 -7.04
N TRP A 310 3.99 12.84 -8.05
CA TRP A 310 2.84 13.65 -8.47
C TRP A 310 1.63 13.25 -7.62
N MET A 311 0.85 14.26 -7.20
CA MET A 311 -0.39 14.01 -6.47
C MET A 311 -1.55 13.75 -7.44
N GLU A 312 -2.78 13.61 -6.94
CA GLU A 312 -3.93 13.22 -7.73
C GLU A 312 -4.27 14.27 -8.80
N ASP A 313 -4.61 13.80 -10.01
CA ASP A 313 -5.19 14.65 -11.05
C ASP A 313 -6.68 14.86 -10.76
N GLN A 314 -7.06 16.12 -10.62
CA GLN A 314 -8.45 16.53 -10.36
C GLN A 314 -9.00 17.37 -11.52
N GLY A 315 -8.31 17.38 -12.66
CA GLY A 315 -8.74 18.11 -13.86
C GLY A 315 -8.74 19.64 -13.68
N VAL A 316 -7.96 20.15 -12.75
CA VAL A 316 -7.94 21.60 -12.41
C VAL A 316 -7.14 22.37 -13.46
N TYR A 317 -7.72 23.43 -14.00
CA TYR A 317 -7.06 24.28 -14.99
C TYR A 317 -7.39 25.77 -14.81
N TRP A 318 -6.51 26.61 -15.33
CA TRP A 318 -6.73 28.04 -15.56
C TRP A 318 -6.99 28.28 -17.03
N LEU A 319 -7.84 29.26 -17.32
CA LEU A 319 -8.21 29.60 -18.68
C LEU A 319 -7.88 31.06 -18.97
N VAL A 320 -7.21 31.31 -20.08
CA VAL A 320 -6.93 32.65 -20.61
C VAL A 320 -7.65 32.82 -21.95
N ASP A 321 -8.53 33.82 -22.04
CA ASP A 321 -9.11 34.34 -23.28
C ASP A 321 -8.20 35.48 -23.78
N ARG A 322 -7.40 35.18 -24.78
CA ARG A 322 -6.51 36.17 -25.43
C ARG A 322 -7.27 36.83 -26.57
N ARG A 323 -7.77 38.03 -26.32
CA ARG A 323 -8.46 38.88 -27.29
C ARG A 323 -7.53 39.76 -28.11
#